data_b0bd15c797291dbd5cc2c440362a701b
#
_entry.id   b0bd15c797291dbd5cc2c440362a701b
#
_cell.length_a   1.000
_cell.length_b   1.000
_cell.length_c   1.000
_cell.angle_alpha   90.00
_cell.angle_beta   90.00
_cell.angle_gamma   90.00
#
_symmetry.space_group_name_H-M   'P 1'
#
loop_
_entity.id
_entity.type
_entity.pdbx_description
1 polymer ?
#
loop_
_entity_poly.entity_id
_entity_poly.type
_entity_poly.pdbx_seq_one_letter_code
_entity_poly.pdbx_strand_id
1 'polypeptide(L)'
;MLKTRVITAVIGFIIALGAITLGGPVYDVLITLLALLGWREFVLLGKAKHVRMSILWGYISILLLMIAFACHQYILAIAILVLSLSANYMLCTFGENKYSLASVSFSVFGLFYVGIGMISLLMIRHDSIYMSLSMPFELDNWGTITLWLVLFTTWASDTFAYFAGRAFGKRKIVPSISPNKTLEGFIGGFIGCIITGAVFSYIVGIPWWMGIHVGMISGILAPLGDLFESKIKRLCNVKDSGTLLPGHGGVLDRFDSLLFAAPITLIYILLFSY
;
A
#
# COMPACT_ATOMS: atom_id res chain seq x y z
N MET A 1 -15.16 -1.14 -23.19
CA MET A 1 -14.05 -0.68 -22.35
C MET A 1 -14.46 0.22 -21.17
N LEU A 2 -15.19 1.35 -21.36
CA LEU A 2 -15.60 2.20 -20.23
C LEU A 2 -16.57 1.48 -19.26
N LYS A 3 -17.59 0.79 -19.77
CA LYS A 3 -18.55 0.01 -18.95
C LYS A 3 -17.86 -1.00 -18.03
N THR A 4 -16.91 -1.77 -18.56
CA THR A 4 -16.16 -2.76 -17.77
C THR A 4 -15.38 -2.09 -16.62
N ARG A 5 -14.73 -0.96 -16.89
CA ARG A 5 -14.02 -0.19 -15.85
C ARG A 5 -14.97 0.28 -14.75
N VAL A 6 -16.10 0.90 -15.11
CA VAL A 6 -17.06 1.39 -14.12
C VAL A 6 -17.59 0.22 -13.27
N ILE A 7 -17.97 -0.89 -13.88
CA ILE A 7 -18.49 -2.07 -13.15
C ILE A 7 -17.43 -2.61 -12.17
N THR A 8 -16.19 -2.78 -12.62
CA THR A 8 -15.10 -3.29 -11.75
C THR A 8 -14.80 -2.33 -10.59
N ALA A 9 -14.81 -1.01 -10.84
CA ALA A 9 -14.62 -0.01 -9.80
C ALA A 9 -15.75 -0.03 -8.76
N VAL A 10 -17.00 -0.10 -9.21
CA VAL A 10 -18.18 -0.15 -8.31
C VAL A 10 -18.18 -1.41 -7.47
N ILE A 11 -17.94 -2.58 -8.07
CA ILE A 11 -17.86 -3.85 -7.34
C ILE A 11 -16.72 -3.81 -6.32
N GLY A 12 -15.53 -3.39 -6.74
CA GLY A 12 -14.38 -3.27 -5.85
C GLY A 12 -14.63 -2.31 -4.69
N PHE A 13 -15.27 -1.17 -4.96
CA PHE A 13 -15.64 -0.20 -3.93
C PHE A 13 -16.66 -0.77 -2.93
N ILE A 14 -17.70 -1.48 -3.40
CA ILE A 14 -18.71 -2.11 -2.52
C ILE A 14 -18.06 -3.17 -1.62
N ILE A 15 -17.17 -4.01 -2.19
CA ILE A 15 -16.43 -5.03 -1.42
C ILE A 15 -15.54 -4.35 -0.36
N ALA A 16 -14.77 -3.33 -0.75
CA ALA A 16 -13.92 -2.61 0.16
C ALA A 16 -14.72 -1.91 1.28
N LEU A 17 -15.80 -1.21 0.91
CA LEU A 17 -16.70 -0.55 1.86
C LEU A 17 -17.28 -1.57 2.85
N GLY A 18 -17.82 -2.69 2.36
CA GLY A 18 -18.36 -3.75 3.21
C GLY A 18 -17.32 -4.34 4.16
N ALA A 19 -16.12 -4.65 3.66
CA ALA A 19 -15.06 -5.22 4.48
C ALA A 19 -14.52 -4.21 5.52
N ILE A 20 -14.35 -2.94 5.15
CA ILE A 20 -13.90 -1.88 6.07
C ILE A 20 -14.93 -1.65 7.18
N THR A 21 -16.23 -1.62 6.85
CA THR A 21 -17.29 -1.38 7.84
C THR A 21 -17.50 -2.57 8.76
N LEU A 22 -17.47 -3.81 8.24
CA LEU A 22 -17.58 -5.01 9.05
C LEU A 22 -16.33 -5.23 9.93
N GLY A 23 -15.14 -4.90 9.41
CA GLY A 23 -13.87 -5.06 10.13
C GLY A 23 -13.55 -6.51 10.50
N GLY A 24 -12.68 -6.68 11.50
CA GLY A 24 -12.32 -7.99 12.06
C GLY A 24 -11.91 -9.00 10.98
N PRO A 25 -12.29 -10.29 11.13
CA PRO A 25 -11.85 -11.35 10.22
C PRO A 25 -12.21 -11.13 8.75
N VAL A 26 -13.31 -10.41 8.46
CA VAL A 26 -13.74 -10.15 7.07
C VAL A 26 -12.73 -9.23 6.38
N TYR A 27 -12.31 -8.17 7.06
CA TYR A 27 -11.29 -7.26 6.56
C TYR A 27 -9.93 -7.94 6.47
N ASP A 28 -9.54 -8.72 7.49
CA ASP A 28 -8.26 -9.42 7.54
C ASP A 28 -8.11 -10.42 6.39
N VAL A 29 -9.15 -11.17 6.09
CA VAL A 29 -9.19 -12.09 4.94
C VAL A 29 -9.07 -11.32 3.63
N LEU A 30 -9.81 -10.21 3.46
CA LEU A 30 -9.72 -9.41 2.23
C LEU A 30 -8.30 -8.88 2.01
N ILE A 31 -7.70 -8.24 3.01
CA ILE A 31 -6.35 -7.68 2.89
C ILE A 31 -5.30 -8.78 2.69
N THR A 32 -5.47 -9.94 3.34
CA THR A 32 -4.60 -11.10 3.13
C THR A 32 -4.69 -11.60 1.68
N LEU A 33 -5.89 -11.72 1.11
CA LEU A 33 -6.07 -12.09 -0.29
C LEU A 33 -5.41 -11.06 -1.23
N LEU A 34 -5.59 -9.77 -0.96
CA LEU A 34 -4.95 -8.70 -1.75
C LEU A 34 -3.42 -8.76 -1.65
N ALA A 35 -2.87 -9.08 -0.48
CA ALA A 35 -1.43 -9.27 -0.28
C ALA A 35 -0.89 -10.46 -1.10
N LEU A 36 -1.59 -11.59 -1.11
CA LEU A 36 -1.22 -12.76 -1.90
C LEU A 36 -1.33 -12.50 -3.41
N LEU A 37 -2.34 -11.76 -3.84
CA LEU A 37 -2.49 -11.33 -5.24
C LEU A 37 -1.40 -10.34 -5.63
N GLY A 38 -1.08 -9.38 -4.77
CA GLY A 38 0.05 -8.46 -4.96
C GLY A 38 1.39 -9.19 -5.07
N TRP A 39 1.62 -10.21 -4.24
CA TRP A 39 2.79 -11.07 -4.36
C TRP A 39 2.84 -11.80 -5.70
N ARG A 40 1.70 -12.37 -6.14
CA ARG A 40 1.60 -13.00 -7.47
C ARG A 40 2.01 -12.03 -8.58
N GLU A 41 1.54 -10.80 -8.54
CA GLU A 41 1.88 -9.78 -9.54
C GLU A 41 3.35 -9.40 -9.46
N PHE A 42 3.90 -9.26 -8.26
CA PHE A 42 5.32 -9.01 -8.09
C PHE A 42 6.19 -10.16 -8.65
N VAL A 43 5.76 -11.40 -8.49
CA VAL A 43 6.40 -12.57 -9.14
C VAL A 43 6.32 -12.49 -10.66
N LEU A 44 5.22 -12.01 -11.24
CA LEU A 44 5.11 -11.79 -12.69
C LEU A 44 6.09 -10.72 -13.18
N LEU A 45 6.30 -9.64 -12.41
CA LEU A 45 7.33 -8.64 -12.69
C LEU A 45 8.74 -9.28 -12.70
N GLY A 46 9.05 -10.11 -11.71
CA GLY A 46 10.30 -10.86 -11.65
C GLY A 46 10.50 -11.78 -12.85
N LYS A 47 9.44 -12.49 -13.27
CA LYS A 47 9.47 -13.34 -14.48
C LYS A 47 9.75 -12.52 -15.74
N ALA A 48 9.09 -11.37 -15.90
CA ALA A 48 9.31 -10.47 -17.03
C ALA A 48 10.74 -9.94 -17.10
N LYS A 49 11.41 -9.81 -15.95
CA LYS A 49 12.83 -9.46 -15.85
C LYS A 49 13.77 -10.67 -15.92
N HIS A 50 13.28 -11.87 -16.16
CA HIS A 50 14.04 -13.13 -16.12
C HIS A 50 14.73 -13.39 -14.77
N VAL A 51 14.19 -12.87 -13.69
CA VAL A 51 14.67 -13.13 -12.33
C VAL A 51 13.90 -14.31 -11.73
N ARG A 52 14.62 -15.32 -11.28
CA ARG A 52 14.02 -16.50 -10.65
C ARG A 52 13.74 -16.24 -9.19
N MET A 53 12.47 -16.07 -8.84
CA MET A 53 12.05 -15.76 -7.48
C MET A 53 11.72 -17.00 -6.65
N SER A 54 11.81 -16.87 -5.32
CA SER A 54 11.37 -17.88 -4.34
C SER A 54 9.85 -17.84 -4.16
N ILE A 55 9.10 -18.28 -5.19
CA ILE A 55 7.66 -18.05 -5.31
C ILE A 55 6.90 -18.62 -4.10
N LEU A 56 7.10 -19.90 -3.80
CA LEU A 56 6.36 -20.61 -2.73
C LEU A 56 6.68 -20.03 -1.36
N TRP A 57 7.96 -19.77 -1.08
CA TRP A 57 8.37 -19.16 0.18
C TRP A 57 7.79 -17.79 0.40
N GLY A 58 7.66 -16.98 -0.66
CA GLY A 58 7.01 -15.67 -0.56
C GLY A 58 5.51 -15.78 -0.23
N TYR A 59 4.78 -16.73 -0.86
CA TYR A 59 3.37 -16.97 -0.50
C TYR A 59 3.21 -17.41 0.94
N ILE A 60 4.02 -18.37 1.41
CA ILE A 60 3.99 -18.86 2.78
C ILE A 60 4.32 -17.74 3.74
N SER A 61 5.37 -16.96 3.46
CA SER A 61 5.81 -15.86 4.32
C SER A 61 4.75 -14.78 4.46
N ILE A 62 4.16 -14.32 3.35
CA ILE A 62 3.10 -13.29 3.38
C ILE A 62 1.88 -13.82 4.13
N LEU A 63 1.42 -15.03 3.83
CA LEU A 63 0.26 -15.62 4.49
C LEU A 63 0.47 -15.72 6.01
N LEU A 64 1.61 -16.27 6.45
CA LEU A 64 1.91 -16.43 7.87
C LEU A 64 2.10 -15.08 8.57
N LEU A 65 2.73 -14.11 7.91
CA LEU A 65 2.88 -12.76 8.46
C LEU A 65 1.50 -12.09 8.64
N MET A 66 0.65 -12.14 7.63
CA MET A 66 -0.70 -11.55 7.71
C MET A 66 -1.50 -12.18 8.84
N ILE A 67 -1.49 -13.51 8.98
CA ILE A 67 -2.15 -14.21 10.07
C ILE A 67 -1.56 -13.82 11.44
N ALA A 68 -0.24 -13.76 11.56
CA ALA A 68 0.42 -13.40 12.82
C ALA A 68 0.04 -11.97 13.26
N PHE A 69 0.00 -11.02 12.34
CA PHE A 69 -0.42 -9.64 12.63
C PHE A 69 -1.93 -9.54 12.93
N ALA A 70 -2.79 -10.26 12.19
CA ALA A 70 -4.22 -10.32 12.45
C ALA A 70 -4.53 -10.90 13.85
N CYS A 71 -3.73 -11.88 14.31
CA CYS A 71 -3.84 -12.47 15.63
C CYS A 71 -3.02 -11.72 16.71
N HIS A 72 -2.46 -10.56 16.43
CA HIS A 72 -1.61 -9.75 17.35
C HIS A 72 -0.39 -10.51 17.90
N GLN A 73 0.10 -11.52 17.18
CA GLN A 73 1.26 -12.33 17.55
C GLN A 73 2.57 -11.74 17.00
N TYR A 74 2.96 -10.55 17.49
CA TYR A 74 4.09 -9.79 16.94
C TYR A 74 5.44 -10.50 17.05
N ILE A 75 5.68 -11.23 18.15
CA ILE A 75 6.90 -12.03 18.33
C ILE A 75 6.96 -13.15 17.28
N LEU A 76 5.83 -13.82 17.02
CA LEU A 76 5.72 -14.83 15.97
C LEU A 76 5.95 -14.20 14.59
N ALA A 77 5.43 -13.01 14.34
CA ALA A 77 5.67 -12.29 13.07
C ALA A 77 7.16 -12.00 12.84
N ILE A 78 7.89 -11.57 13.88
CA ILE A 78 9.34 -11.38 13.81
C ILE A 78 10.05 -12.69 13.51
N ALA A 79 9.68 -13.78 14.18
CA ALA A 79 10.26 -15.10 13.93
C ALA A 79 10.00 -15.58 12.49
N ILE A 80 8.79 -15.41 11.97
CA ILE A 80 8.44 -15.71 10.56
C ILE A 80 9.28 -14.89 9.60
N LEU A 81 9.46 -13.60 9.86
CA LEU A 81 10.30 -12.72 9.02
C LEU A 81 11.75 -13.22 8.98
N VAL A 82 12.34 -13.50 10.15
CA VAL A 82 13.73 -14.02 10.24
C VAL A 82 13.86 -15.35 9.52
N LEU A 83 12.92 -16.28 9.71
CA LEU A 83 12.92 -17.57 9.03
C LEU A 83 12.77 -17.41 7.50
N SER A 84 11.93 -16.47 7.06
CA SER A 84 11.73 -16.17 5.63
C SER A 84 13.01 -15.64 4.98
N LEU A 85 13.72 -14.74 5.66
CA LEU A 85 15.02 -14.23 5.20
C LEU A 85 16.07 -15.34 5.17
N SER A 86 16.16 -16.12 6.24
CA SER A 86 17.09 -17.26 6.34
C SER A 86 16.86 -18.30 5.23
N ALA A 87 15.59 -18.63 4.94
CA ALA A 87 15.23 -19.55 3.86
C ALA A 87 15.65 -19.00 2.49
N ASN A 88 15.49 -17.70 2.23
CA ASN A 88 15.96 -17.09 0.99
C ASN A 88 17.48 -17.12 0.88
N TYR A 89 18.24 -16.91 1.96
CA TYR A 89 19.70 -17.02 1.96
C TYR A 89 20.15 -18.47 1.73
N MET A 90 19.48 -19.44 2.33
CA MET A 90 19.75 -20.86 2.08
C MET A 90 19.49 -21.26 0.62
N LEU A 91 18.43 -20.74 0.00
CA LEU A 91 18.17 -20.94 -1.43
C LEU A 91 19.30 -20.36 -2.30
N CYS A 92 19.89 -19.23 -1.93
CA CYS A 92 21.03 -18.66 -2.63
C CYS A 92 22.28 -19.55 -2.50
N THR A 93 22.52 -20.06 -1.28
CA THR A 93 23.74 -20.82 -0.97
C THR A 93 23.70 -22.24 -1.53
N PHE A 94 22.58 -22.94 -1.39
CA PHE A 94 22.45 -24.37 -1.70
C PHE A 94 21.61 -24.66 -2.95
N GLY A 95 21.06 -23.66 -3.62
CA GLY A 95 20.11 -23.79 -4.73
C GLY A 95 20.74 -24.13 -6.08
N GLU A 96 21.92 -24.75 -6.16
CA GLU A 96 22.58 -25.26 -7.40
C GLU A 96 22.58 -24.22 -8.54
N ASN A 97 23.02 -22.99 -8.29
CA ASN A 97 23.03 -21.89 -9.27
C ASN A 97 21.62 -21.48 -9.81
N LYS A 98 20.54 -22.04 -9.28
CA LYS A 98 19.17 -21.68 -9.69
C LYS A 98 18.74 -20.32 -9.12
N TYR A 99 19.26 -19.94 -7.95
CA TYR A 99 18.94 -18.70 -7.26
C TYR A 99 20.19 -17.85 -7.09
N SER A 100 20.35 -16.85 -7.94
CA SER A 100 21.43 -15.86 -7.81
C SER A 100 21.14 -14.90 -6.65
N LEU A 101 22.17 -14.17 -6.20
CA LEU A 101 21.99 -13.09 -5.22
C LEU A 101 20.95 -12.06 -5.69
N ALA A 102 20.92 -11.72 -6.98
CA ALA A 102 19.92 -10.84 -7.56
C ALA A 102 18.49 -11.42 -7.43
N SER A 103 18.33 -12.74 -7.62
CA SER A 103 17.05 -13.44 -7.45
C SER A 103 16.52 -13.37 -6.03
N VAL A 104 17.40 -13.62 -5.06
CA VAL A 104 17.06 -13.55 -3.63
C VAL A 104 16.78 -12.13 -3.22
N SER A 105 17.62 -11.16 -3.61
CA SER A 105 17.40 -9.74 -3.32
C SER A 105 16.06 -9.25 -3.87
N PHE A 106 15.68 -9.63 -5.08
CA PHE A 106 14.42 -9.26 -5.68
C PHE A 106 13.22 -9.92 -4.95
N SER A 107 13.36 -11.18 -4.52
CA SER A 107 12.34 -11.88 -3.73
C SER A 107 12.12 -11.24 -2.36
N VAL A 108 13.21 -10.95 -1.65
CA VAL A 108 13.18 -10.29 -0.34
C VAL A 108 12.61 -8.88 -0.47
N PHE A 109 13.05 -8.12 -1.46
CA PHE A 109 12.51 -6.80 -1.75
C PHE A 109 11.00 -6.83 -1.98
N GLY A 110 10.48 -7.77 -2.79
CA GLY A 110 9.04 -7.93 -3.03
C GLY A 110 8.27 -8.30 -1.78
N LEU A 111 8.85 -9.17 -0.92
CA LEU A 111 8.27 -9.53 0.37
C LEU A 111 8.08 -8.29 1.27
N PHE A 112 9.10 -7.44 1.35
CA PHE A 112 9.01 -6.19 2.12
C PHE A 112 8.06 -5.19 1.48
N TYR A 113 8.15 -4.99 0.16
CA TYR A 113 7.33 -4.01 -0.56
C TYR A 113 5.84 -4.29 -0.43
N VAL A 114 5.42 -5.53 -0.72
CA VAL A 114 4.02 -5.94 -0.61
C VAL A 114 3.63 -6.16 0.84
N GLY A 115 4.47 -6.87 1.62
CA GLY A 115 4.16 -7.28 2.99
C GLY A 115 3.97 -6.09 3.93
N ILE A 116 4.95 -5.16 3.99
CA ILE A 116 4.87 -4.01 4.91
C ILE A 116 3.66 -3.14 4.60
N GLY A 117 3.41 -2.84 3.32
CA GLY A 117 2.27 -2.02 2.93
C GLY A 117 0.93 -2.65 3.33
N MET A 118 0.73 -3.94 3.03
CA MET A 118 -0.52 -4.65 3.33
C MET A 118 -0.70 -4.91 4.83
N ILE A 119 0.36 -5.25 5.57
CA ILE A 119 0.33 -5.36 7.03
C ILE A 119 -0.04 -4.01 7.66
N SER A 120 0.48 -2.90 7.14
CA SER A 120 0.16 -1.57 7.67
C SER A 120 -1.31 -1.23 7.47
N LEU A 121 -1.90 -1.54 6.31
CA LEU A 121 -3.34 -1.39 6.07
C LEU A 121 -4.18 -2.25 7.01
N LEU A 122 -3.75 -3.50 7.25
CA LEU A 122 -4.40 -4.40 8.20
C LEU A 122 -4.35 -3.81 9.62
N MET A 123 -3.18 -3.39 10.08
CA MET A 123 -2.99 -2.84 11.42
C MET A 123 -3.72 -1.52 11.64
N ILE A 124 -3.72 -0.61 10.67
CA ILE A 124 -4.45 0.66 10.77
C ILE A 124 -5.95 0.42 11.03
N ARG A 125 -6.53 -0.65 10.50
CA ARG A 125 -7.96 -0.95 10.69
C ARG A 125 -8.28 -1.56 12.06
N HIS A 126 -7.29 -2.14 12.75
CA HIS A 126 -7.51 -2.82 14.03
C HIS A 126 -7.67 -1.83 15.19
N ASP A 127 -8.86 -1.75 15.78
CA ASP A 127 -9.16 -0.85 16.88
C ASP A 127 -8.34 -1.15 18.16
N SER A 128 -7.89 -2.40 18.34
CA SER A 128 -7.02 -2.81 19.44
C SER A 128 -5.71 -2.04 19.55
N ILE A 129 -5.18 -1.54 18.43
CA ILE A 129 -3.99 -0.69 18.42
C ILE A 129 -4.27 0.63 19.13
N TYR A 130 -5.42 1.23 18.84
CA TYR A 130 -5.82 2.53 19.41
C TYR A 130 -6.22 2.41 20.89
N MET A 131 -6.75 1.27 21.32
CA MET A 131 -7.05 1.00 22.73
C MET A 131 -5.80 0.95 23.60
N SER A 132 -4.65 0.56 23.04
CA SER A 132 -3.36 0.56 23.74
C SER A 132 -2.67 1.93 23.77
N LEU A 133 -3.18 2.89 22.99
CA LEU A 133 -2.68 4.25 22.87
C LEU A 133 -3.60 5.19 23.64
N SER A 134 -3.03 6.21 24.30
CA SER A 134 -3.79 7.25 25.00
C SER A 134 -4.39 8.23 23.99
N MET A 135 -5.38 7.78 23.21
CA MET A 135 -6.02 8.62 22.21
C MET A 135 -6.77 9.79 22.88
N PRO A 136 -6.71 11.00 22.30
CA PRO A 136 -7.27 12.21 22.93
C PRO A 136 -8.80 12.25 23.01
N PHE A 137 -9.49 11.27 22.40
CA PHE A 137 -10.95 11.17 22.36
C PHE A 137 -11.37 9.71 22.46
N GLU A 138 -12.45 9.45 23.20
CA GLU A 138 -13.07 8.12 23.27
C GLU A 138 -13.95 7.89 22.03
N LEU A 139 -13.42 7.16 21.06
CA LEU A 139 -14.13 6.70 19.88
C LEU A 139 -13.99 5.20 19.75
N ASP A 140 -15.10 4.51 19.52
CA ASP A 140 -15.12 3.02 19.41
C ASP A 140 -14.59 2.48 18.10
N ASN A 141 -14.31 3.33 17.10
CA ASN A 141 -14.02 2.92 15.71
C ASN A 141 -12.83 3.68 15.09
N TRP A 142 -11.80 3.95 15.87
CA TRP A 142 -10.57 4.62 15.42
C TRP A 142 -9.95 3.99 14.19
N GLY A 143 -9.88 2.67 14.12
CA GLY A 143 -9.31 1.95 12.99
C GLY A 143 -10.07 2.22 11.69
N THR A 144 -11.40 2.22 11.74
CA THR A 144 -12.24 2.56 10.57
C THR A 144 -12.01 3.99 10.13
N ILE A 145 -12.03 4.93 11.07
CA ILE A 145 -11.86 6.37 10.80
C ILE A 145 -10.49 6.63 10.19
N THR A 146 -9.44 6.11 10.79
CA THR A 146 -8.07 6.33 10.31
C THR A 146 -7.82 5.69 8.95
N LEU A 147 -8.36 4.49 8.72
CA LEU A 147 -8.25 3.86 7.41
C LEU A 147 -8.93 4.70 6.32
N TRP A 148 -10.15 5.20 6.58
CA TRP A 148 -10.81 6.11 5.64
C TRP A 148 -10.05 7.42 5.44
N LEU A 149 -9.46 7.97 6.49
CA LEU A 149 -8.62 9.16 6.37
C LEU A 149 -7.43 8.92 5.42
N VAL A 150 -6.75 7.79 5.56
CA VAL A 150 -5.63 7.40 4.65
C VAL A 150 -6.13 7.23 3.22
N LEU A 151 -7.24 6.53 3.02
CA LEU A 151 -7.82 6.31 1.69
C LEU A 151 -8.22 7.63 1.02
N PHE A 152 -8.97 8.49 1.70
CA PHE A 152 -9.42 9.76 1.13
C PHE A 152 -8.25 10.71 0.85
N THR A 153 -7.25 10.79 1.73
CA THR A 153 -6.07 11.64 1.48
C THR A 153 -5.24 11.09 0.31
N THR A 154 -5.11 9.78 0.16
CA THR A 154 -4.41 9.16 -0.98
C THR A 154 -5.15 9.42 -2.30
N TRP A 155 -6.49 9.24 -2.34
CA TRP A 155 -7.28 9.56 -3.54
C TRP A 155 -7.30 11.06 -3.86
N ALA A 156 -7.25 11.91 -2.85
CA ALA A 156 -7.11 13.36 -3.01
C ALA A 156 -5.78 13.70 -3.68
N SER A 157 -4.68 13.02 -3.31
CA SER A 157 -3.39 13.19 -3.96
C SER A 157 -3.50 13.09 -5.48
N ASP A 158 -4.06 11.98 -5.97
CA ASP A 158 -4.18 11.75 -7.42
C ASP A 158 -5.14 12.74 -8.09
N THR A 159 -6.27 13.00 -7.44
CA THR A 159 -7.32 13.88 -7.98
C THR A 159 -6.81 15.32 -8.12
N PHE A 160 -6.28 15.88 -7.04
CA PHE A 160 -5.78 17.26 -7.06
C PHE A 160 -4.51 17.41 -7.89
N ALA A 161 -3.62 16.38 -7.87
CA ALA A 161 -2.44 16.37 -8.75
C ALA A 161 -2.84 16.36 -10.23
N TYR A 162 -3.87 15.61 -10.61
CA TYR A 162 -4.38 15.60 -11.98
C TYR A 162 -4.91 16.98 -12.40
N PHE A 163 -5.78 17.59 -11.60
CA PHE A 163 -6.37 18.89 -11.94
C PHE A 163 -5.33 20.01 -11.95
N ALA A 164 -4.48 20.10 -10.93
CA ALA A 164 -3.43 21.11 -10.86
C ALA A 164 -2.38 20.91 -11.98
N GLY A 165 -1.99 19.65 -12.23
CA GLY A 165 -1.07 19.32 -13.30
C GLY A 165 -1.62 19.63 -14.70
N ARG A 166 -2.93 19.44 -14.91
CA ARG A 166 -3.60 19.80 -16.16
C ARG A 166 -3.74 21.31 -16.35
N ALA A 167 -4.06 22.06 -15.28
CA ALA A 167 -4.29 23.50 -15.35
C ALA A 167 -2.97 24.31 -15.39
N PHE A 168 -1.98 23.91 -14.62
CA PHE A 168 -0.77 24.70 -14.37
C PHE A 168 0.53 23.97 -14.71
N GLY A 169 0.48 22.67 -15.09
CA GLY A 169 1.66 21.82 -15.26
C GLY A 169 2.60 22.29 -16.36
N LYS A 170 3.82 22.67 -15.98
CA LYS A 170 4.89 23.09 -16.89
C LYS A 170 6.14 22.24 -16.73
N ARG A 171 6.53 21.94 -15.48
CA ARG A 171 7.79 21.26 -15.16
C ARG A 171 7.54 19.76 -14.92
N LYS A 172 8.10 18.91 -15.78
CA LYS A 172 8.04 17.45 -15.61
C LYS A 172 8.97 16.99 -14.49
N ILE A 173 8.51 16.10 -13.62
CA ILE A 173 9.33 15.60 -12.49
C ILE A 173 10.28 14.51 -12.99
N VAL A 174 9.76 13.41 -13.55
CA VAL A 174 10.56 12.26 -14.02
C VAL A 174 10.03 11.77 -15.37
N PRO A 175 10.38 12.44 -16.48
CA PRO A 175 9.84 12.11 -17.81
C PRO A 175 10.10 10.68 -18.27
N SER A 176 11.24 10.11 -17.87
CA SER A 176 11.64 8.73 -18.24
C SER A 176 10.80 7.63 -17.58
N ILE A 177 10.11 7.93 -16.48
CA ILE A 177 9.29 6.97 -15.73
C ILE A 177 7.81 7.26 -15.98
N SER A 178 7.40 8.51 -15.75
CA SER A 178 6.03 8.99 -15.89
C SER A 178 6.00 10.35 -16.61
N PRO A 179 5.76 10.38 -17.92
CA PRO A 179 5.89 11.61 -18.75
C PRO A 179 4.82 12.67 -18.44
N ASN A 180 3.75 12.28 -17.76
CA ASN A 180 2.61 13.18 -17.47
C ASN A 180 2.69 13.86 -16.10
N LYS A 181 3.53 13.38 -15.18
CA LYS A 181 3.64 13.95 -13.84
C LYS A 181 4.43 15.25 -13.83
N THR A 182 3.86 16.29 -13.22
CA THR A 182 4.42 17.65 -13.14
C THR A 182 4.63 18.09 -11.70
N LEU A 183 5.58 18.99 -11.48
CA LEU A 183 5.85 19.57 -10.15
C LEU A 183 4.64 20.35 -9.62
N GLU A 184 3.97 21.09 -10.48
CA GLU A 184 2.76 21.85 -10.16
C GLU A 184 1.62 20.90 -9.75
N GLY A 185 1.51 19.76 -10.44
CA GLY A 185 0.59 18.69 -10.06
C GLY A 185 0.92 18.11 -8.69
N PHE A 186 2.20 17.83 -8.43
CA PHE A 186 2.65 17.32 -7.11
C PHE A 186 2.29 18.31 -5.98
N ILE A 187 2.57 19.61 -6.16
CA ILE A 187 2.23 20.64 -5.17
C ILE A 187 0.71 20.72 -4.96
N GLY A 188 -0.07 20.68 -6.06
CA GLY A 188 -1.54 20.67 -5.97
C GLY A 188 -2.08 19.45 -5.25
N GLY A 189 -1.53 18.26 -5.51
CA GLY A 189 -1.85 17.03 -4.79
C GLY A 189 -1.54 17.12 -3.30
N PHE A 190 -0.35 17.63 -2.95
CA PHE A 190 0.06 17.82 -1.56
C PHE A 190 -0.89 18.76 -0.79
N ILE A 191 -1.21 19.91 -1.36
CA ILE A 191 -2.17 20.85 -0.75
C ILE A 191 -3.56 20.22 -0.63
N GLY A 192 -4.00 19.52 -1.69
CA GLY A 192 -5.29 18.82 -1.70
C GLY A 192 -5.39 17.75 -0.61
N CYS A 193 -4.32 17.01 -0.33
CA CYS A 193 -4.26 16.03 0.76
C CYS A 193 -4.43 16.69 2.13
N ILE A 194 -3.75 17.80 2.38
CA ILE A 194 -3.84 18.55 3.64
C ILE A 194 -5.26 19.05 3.86
N ILE A 195 -5.86 19.67 2.83
CA ILE A 195 -7.24 20.17 2.89
C ILE A 195 -8.21 19.02 3.15
N THR A 196 -8.08 17.93 2.39
CA THR A 196 -8.96 16.74 2.55
C THR A 196 -8.83 16.14 3.94
N GLY A 197 -7.61 16.00 4.47
CA GLY A 197 -7.37 15.50 5.82
C GLY A 197 -7.98 16.40 6.90
N ALA A 198 -7.80 17.72 6.80
CA ALA A 198 -8.38 18.69 7.74
C ALA A 198 -9.92 18.68 7.71
N VAL A 199 -10.50 18.70 6.50
CA VAL A 199 -11.96 18.66 6.32
C VAL A 199 -12.54 17.34 6.83
N PHE A 200 -11.94 16.20 6.50
CA PHE A 200 -12.36 14.91 7.01
C PHE A 200 -12.35 14.85 8.53
N SER A 201 -11.26 15.29 9.15
CA SER A 201 -11.15 15.33 10.62
C SER A 201 -12.21 16.20 11.26
N TYR A 202 -12.49 17.37 10.68
CA TYR A 202 -13.55 18.25 11.15
C TYR A 202 -14.95 17.60 11.08
N ILE A 203 -15.26 16.92 9.97
CA ILE A 203 -16.56 16.26 9.76
C ILE A 203 -16.76 15.09 10.73
N VAL A 204 -15.69 14.31 10.97
CA VAL A 204 -15.77 13.11 11.82
C VAL A 204 -15.59 13.43 13.31
N GLY A 205 -15.14 14.63 13.63
CA GLY A 205 -14.96 15.08 15.03
C GLY A 205 -13.64 14.60 15.67
N ILE A 206 -12.63 14.26 14.85
CA ILE A 206 -11.27 13.98 15.34
C ILE A 206 -10.38 15.22 15.26
N PRO A 207 -9.24 15.27 15.98
CA PRO A 207 -8.35 16.42 15.96
C PRO A 207 -7.93 16.82 14.54
N TRP A 208 -8.16 18.07 14.17
CA TRP A 208 -7.84 18.60 12.85
C TRP A 208 -6.35 18.46 12.49
N TRP A 209 -5.46 18.56 13.47
CA TRP A 209 -4.02 18.38 13.28
C TRP A 209 -3.65 16.95 12.84
N MET A 210 -4.39 15.93 13.32
CA MET A 210 -4.19 14.54 12.88
C MET A 210 -4.48 14.40 11.38
N GLY A 211 -5.58 14.97 10.90
CA GLY A 211 -5.90 14.99 9.49
C GLY A 211 -4.88 15.73 8.64
N ILE A 212 -4.35 16.85 9.13
CA ILE A 212 -3.27 17.58 8.47
C ILE A 212 -2.01 16.73 8.37
N HIS A 213 -1.57 16.07 9.45
CA HIS A 213 -0.37 15.24 9.45
C HIS A 213 -0.52 14.05 8.49
N VAL A 214 -1.64 13.32 8.55
CA VAL A 214 -1.91 12.22 7.61
C VAL A 214 -2.01 12.74 6.18
N GLY A 215 -2.60 13.92 5.97
CA GLY A 215 -2.62 14.60 4.68
C GLY A 215 -1.22 14.94 4.16
N MET A 216 -0.32 15.43 5.01
CA MET A 216 1.08 15.68 4.63
C MET A 216 1.81 14.39 4.27
N ILE A 217 1.64 13.33 5.08
CA ILE A 217 2.23 12.01 4.83
C ILE A 217 1.75 11.48 3.47
N SER A 218 0.44 11.45 3.24
CA SER A 218 -0.13 10.96 1.98
C SER A 218 0.27 11.84 0.80
N GLY A 219 0.28 13.16 0.96
CA GLY A 219 0.63 14.11 -0.10
C GLY A 219 2.08 13.99 -0.59
N ILE A 220 2.99 13.50 0.24
CA ILE A 220 4.39 13.23 -0.13
C ILE A 220 4.53 11.78 -0.61
N LEU A 221 4.02 10.82 0.14
CA LEU A 221 4.35 9.41 -0.05
C LEU A 221 3.48 8.73 -1.11
N ALA A 222 2.23 9.13 -1.30
CA ALA A 222 1.38 8.54 -2.33
C ALA A 222 1.96 8.75 -3.74
N PRO A 223 2.32 9.97 -4.18
CA PRO A 223 2.94 10.15 -5.48
C PRO A 223 4.33 9.51 -5.61
N LEU A 224 5.08 9.36 -4.50
CA LEU A 224 6.35 8.64 -4.50
C LEU A 224 6.14 7.14 -4.69
N GLY A 225 5.10 6.55 -4.07
CA GLY A 225 4.74 5.14 -4.23
C GLY A 225 4.39 4.80 -5.67
N ASP A 226 3.52 5.59 -6.31
CA ASP A 226 3.16 5.42 -7.72
C ASP A 226 4.39 5.59 -8.65
N LEU A 227 5.26 6.59 -8.39
CA LEU A 227 6.51 6.73 -9.15
C LEU A 227 7.44 5.53 -8.97
N PHE A 228 7.51 5.01 -7.76
CA PHE A 228 8.36 3.86 -7.43
C PHE A 228 7.85 2.59 -8.11
N GLU A 229 6.55 2.29 -8.04
CA GLU A 229 5.94 1.17 -8.75
C GLU A 229 6.10 1.32 -10.28
N SER A 230 5.87 2.52 -10.80
CA SER A 230 6.12 2.84 -12.20
C SER A 230 7.57 2.56 -12.60
N LYS A 231 8.55 2.88 -11.74
CA LYS A 231 9.97 2.56 -11.98
C LYS A 231 10.23 1.05 -12.03
N ILE A 232 9.65 0.27 -11.10
CA ILE A 232 9.77 -1.19 -11.10
C ILE A 232 9.22 -1.75 -12.41
N LYS A 233 8.03 -1.32 -12.85
CA LYS A 233 7.41 -1.76 -14.11
C LYS A 233 8.31 -1.47 -15.31
N ARG A 234 8.93 -0.28 -15.39
CA ARG A 234 9.87 0.06 -16.47
C ARG A 234 11.13 -0.80 -16.43
N LEU A 235 11.68 -1.06 -15.22
CA LEU A 235 12.84 -1.96 -15.07
C LEU A 235 12.53 -3.41 -15.49
N CYS A 236 11.26 -3.83 -15.41
CA CYS A 236 10.76 -5.13 -15.85
C CYS A 236 10.24 -5.12 -17.31
N ASN A 237 10.37 -4.01 -18.05
CA ASN A 237 9.88 -3.83 -19.42
C ASN A 237 8.37 -4.08 -19.59
N VAL A 238 7.59 -3.80 -18.56
CA VAL A 238 6.12 -3.88 -18.59
C VAL A 238 5.47 -2.53 -18.29
N LYS A 239 4.18 -2.43 -18.58
CA LYS A 239 3.40 -1.22 -18.31
C LYS A 239 2.51 -1.40 -17.07
N ASP A 240 1.87 -2.54 -16.93
CA ASP A 240 0.94 -2.86 -15.85
C ASP A 240 1.51 -4.04 -15.03
N SER A 241 1.25 -4.08 -13.72
CA SER A 241 1.75 -5.14 -12.83
C SER A 241 1.02 -6.47 -13.06
N GLY A 242 -0.23 -6.40 -13.53
CA GLY A 242 -1.09 -7.54 -13.79
C GLY A 242 -2.31 -7.18 -14.63
N THR A 243 -3.17 -8.17 -14.84
CA THR A 243 -4.43 -8.05 -15.59
C THR A 243 -5.63 -8.55 -14.80
N LEU A 244 -5.47 -8.68 -13.48
CA LEU A 244 -6.49 -9.30 -12.61
C LEU A 244 -7.79 -8.49 -12.57
N LEU A 245 -7.67 -7.17 -12.55
CA LEU A 245 -8.82 -6.26 -12.51
C LEU A 245 -9.13 -5.79 -13.94
N PRO A 246 -10.22 -6.30 -14.58
CA PRO A 246 -10.52 -5.97 -15.96
C PRO A 246 -10.64 -4.46 -16.18
N GLY A 247 -9.76 -3.91 -17.02
CA GLY A 247 -9.68 -2.49 -17.32
C GLY A 247 -9.01 -1.60 -16.28
N HIS A 248 -8.54 -2.17 -15.15
CA HIS A 248 -7.86 -1.46 -14.05
C HIS A 248 -6.41 -1.91 -13.82
N GLY A 249 -5.92 -2.93 -14.53
CA GLY A 249 -4.57 -3.47 -14.31
C GLY A 249 -4.52 -4.50 -13.18
N GLY A 250 -3.46 -4.48 -12.41
CA GLY A 250 -3.25 -5.34 -11.28
C GLY A 250 -3.69 -4.75 -9.94
N VAL A 251 -3.55 -5.56 -8.89
CA VAL A 251 -3.73 -5.13 -7.49
C VAL A 251 -2.65 -4.12 -7.12
N LEU A 252 -1.39 -4.38 -7.47
CA LEU A 252 -0.30 -3.44 -7.19
C LEU A 252 -0.55 -2.08 -7.84
N ASP A 253 -1.03 -2.05 -9.10
CA ASP A 253 -1.39 -0.80 -9.80
C ASP A 253 -2.49 0.02 -9.08
N ARG A 254 -3.18 -0.53 -8.09
CA ARG A 254 -4.24 0.15 -7.31
C ARG A 254 -3.83 0.47 -5.87
N PHE A 255 -2.81 -0.19 -5.37
CA PHE A 255 -2.31 -0.02 -4.01
C PHE A 255 -0.94 0.65 -3.95
N ASP A 256 -0.30 0.95 -5.08
CA ASP A 256 1.03 1.54 -5.20
C ASP A 256 1.29 2.72 -4.26
N SER A 257 0.37 3.67 -4.25
CA SER A 257 0.38 4.85 -3.37
C SER A 257 0.16 4.48 -1.91
N LEU A 258 -0.75 3.55 -1.63
CA LEU A 258 -1.07 3.09 -0.27
C LEU A 258 0.05 2.27 0.34
N LEU A 259 0.78 1.47 -0.46
CA LEU A 259 1.92 0.68 0.01
C LEU A 259 3.05 1.55 0.59
N PHE A 260 3.10 2.84 0.24
CA PHE A 260 4.04 3.82 0.79
C PHE A 260 3.41 4.67 1.89
N ALA A 261 2.19 5.14 1.71
CA ALA A 261 1.54 6.03 2.66
C ALA A 261 1.13 5.31 3.96
N ALA A 262 0.59 4.08 3.87
CA ALA A 262 0.10 3.36 5.03
C ALA A 262 1.18 3.02 6.07
N PRO A 263 2.39 2.54 5.72
CA PRO A 263 3.44 2.25 6.71
C PRO A 263 3.84 3.46 7.53
N ILE A 264 4.02 4.60 6.88
CA ILE A 264 4.44 5.83 7.58
C ILE A 264 3.29 6.41 8.40
N THR A 265 2.06 6.30 7.92
CA THR A 265 0.88 6.66 8.72
C THR A 265 0.74 5.77 9.95
N LEU A 266 0.96 4.46 9.83
CA LEU A 266 0.97 3.55 10.98
C LEU A 266 2.05 3.94 12.00
N ILE A 267 3.27 4.21 11.55
CA ILE A 267 4.35 4.68 12.42
C ILE A 267 3.98 6.01 13.10
N TYR A 268 3.39 6.95 12.35
CA TYR A 268 2.90 8.21 12.90
C TYR A 268 1.89 7.96 14.04
N ILE A 269 0.89 7.08 13.81
CA ILE A 269 -0.10 6.73 14.82
C ILE A 269 0.59 6.14 16.07
N LEU A 270 1.48 5.17 15.89
CA LEU A 270 2.18 4.50 17.00
C LEU A 270 3.09 5.43 17.82
N LEU A 271 3.64 6.47 17.21
CA LEU A 271 4.60 7.38 17.87
C LEU A 271 3.95 8.66 18.45
N PHE A 272 2.86 9.13 17.87
CA PHE A 272 2.30 10.46 18.18
C PHE A 272 0.87 10.41 18.76
N SER A 273 0.38 9.23 19.09
CA SER A 273 -0.89 9.03 19.81
C SER A 273 -0.69 9.08 21.34
N TYR A 274 0.16 10.00 21.82
CA TYR A 274 0.39 10.26 23.23
C TYR A 274 -0.23 11.57 23.66
#